data_e6eb658da8a4eb9a3dc2e246cf6dde7b
#
_entry.id   e6eb658da8a4eb9a3dc2e246cf6dde7b
#
_cell.length_a   1.000
_cell.length_b   1.000
_cell.length_c   1.000
_cell.angle_alpha   90.00
_cell.angle_beta   90.00
_cell.angle_gamma   90.00
#
_symmetry.space_group_name_H-M   'P 1'
#
loop_
_entity.id
_entity.type
_entity.pdbx_description
1 polymer ?
#
loop_
_entity_poly.entity_id
_entity_poly.type
_entity_poly.pdbx_seq_one_letter_code
_entity_poly.pdbx_strand_id
1 'polypeptide(L)'
;MSVSKPSETYQEDTYTFDWPDEGVTAVIERFQESRDDVRAELTVNSDHPTSGGQLYFGRLLLMGPQARAQVRNALEKRNQNVDWGGMLEQICTLALRRYREGAPPVDLWADSLNVTTRYLLRPFLFADAVNLIYGAGDSGKSLFTLALALCVATGQEVAGMVPERVGPVLYLDCEDSAPTHQE
;
A
#
# COMPACT_ATOMS: atom_id res chain seq x y z
N MET A 1 17.15 -10.10 31.53
CA MET A 1 16.16 -9.03 31.90
C MET A 1 14.96 -9.23 30.99
N SER A 2 13.73 -9.13 31.49
CA SER A 2 12.56 -9.23 30.61
C SER A 2 12.32 -7.85 30.00
N VAL A 3 12.25 -7.78 28.67
CA VAL A 3 11.92 -6.54 27.96
C VAL A 3 10.49 -6.13 28.31
N SER A 4 10.27 -4.86 28.57
CA SER A 4 8.94 -4.28 28.80
C SER A 4 8.06 -4.46 27.55
N LYS A 5 6.75 -4.41 27.71
CA LYS A 5 5.85 -4.45 26.57
C LYS A 5 5.85 -3.06 25.89
N PRO A 6 6.02 -2.97 24.56
CA PRO A 6 6.00 -1.68 23.87
C PRO A 6 4.58 -1.09 23.86
N SER A 7 4.51 0.22 23.74
CA SER A 7 3.31 0.87 23.22
C SER A 7 3.24 0.67 21.70
N GLU A 8 2.05 0.43 21.19
CA GLU A 8 1.82 0.02 19.80
C GLU A 8 0.95 1.09 19.11
N THR A 9 1.43 1.63 17.99
CA THR A 9 0.66 2.56 17.13
C THR A 9 0.65 2.03 15.70
N TYR A 10 -0.52 1.98 15.09
CA TYR A 10 -0.74 1.47 13.74
C TYR A 10 -1.42 2.53 12.89
N GLN A 11 -0.76 2.94 11.80
CA GLN A 11 -1.28 3.91 10.84
C GLN A 11 -1.08 3.35 9.44
N GLU A 12 -2.18 2.97 8.79
CA GLU A 12 -2.13 2.30 7.49
C GLU A 12 -1.13 1.14 7.48
N ASP A 13 -0.07 1.23 6.67
CA ASP A 13 0.97 0.20 6.55
C ASP A 13 2.21 0.48 7.41
N THR A 14 2.15 1.48 8.32
CA THR A 14 3.25 1.85 9.23
C THR A 14 2.92 1.43 10.66
N TYR A 15 3.77 0.60 11.25
CA TYR A 15 3.62 0.10 12.62
C TYR A 15 4.76 0.64 13.47
N THR A 16 4.44 1.35 14.54
CA THR A 16 5.40 1.93 15.48
C THR A 16 5.31 1.22 16.83
N PHE A 17 6.46 0.83 17.34
CA PHE A 17 6.65 0.22 18.65
C PHE A 17 7.57 1.11 19.47
N ASP A 18 7.13 1.52 20.64
CA ASP A 18 7.86 2.45 21.49
C ASP A 18 8.08 1.87 22.89
N TRP A 19 9.32 1.91 23.35
CA TRP A 19 9.77 1.53 24.69
C TRP A 19 10.34 2.77 25.40
N PRO A 20 9.49 3.56 26.05
CA PRO A 20 9.91 4.83 26.67
C PRO A 20 10.99 4.63 27.76
N ASP A 21 10.91 3.54 28.52
CA ASP A 21 11.86 3.26 29.61
C ASP A 21 13.27 2.96 29.08
N GLU A 22 13.39 2.41 27.89
CA GLU A 22 14.64 2.11 27.20
C GLU A 22 15.06 3.23 26.22
N GLY A 23 14.19 4.20 25.98
CA GLY A 23 14.41 5.28 25.02
C GLY A 23 14.59 4.75 23.59
N VAL A 24 13.78 3.75 23.20
CA VAL A 24 13.87 3.08 21.90
C VAL A 24 12.54 3.11 21.19
N THR A 25 12.56 3.52 19.94
CA THR A 25 11.42 3.48 19.02
C THR A 25 11.76 2.65 17.79
N ALA A 26 10.92 1.71 17.42
CA ALA A 26 11.04 0.94 16.20
C ALA A 26 9.85 1.20 15.28
N VAL A 27 10.14 1.47 14.01
CA VAL A 27 9.14 1.67 12.95
C VAL A 27 9.30 0.57 11.92
N ILE A 28 8.21 -0.08 11.58
CA ILE A 28 8.15 -1.12 10.55
C ILE A 28 7.14 -0.73 9.48
N GLU A 29 7.56 -0.78 8.22
CA GLU A 29 6.74 -0.34 7.10
C GLU A 29 7.07 -1.11 5.81
N ARG A 30 6.30 -0.85 4.74
CA ARG A 30 6.54 -1.44 3.40
C ARG A 30 6.57 -2.96 3.42
N PHE A 31 5.52 -3.54 3.97
CA PHE A 31 5.39 -4.99 4.02
C PHE A 31 5.28 -5.60 2.62
N GLN A 32 6.02 -6.68 2.40
CA GLN A 32 6.01 -7.45 1.16
C GLN A 32 5.87 -8.93 1.51
N GLU A 33 4.79 -9.54 1.08
CA GLU A 33 4.56 -10.97 1.26
C GLU A 33 5.18 -11.76 0.11
N SER A 34 5.84 -12.85 0.47
CA SER A 34 6.29 -13.90 -0.44
C SER A 34 5.70 -15.24 0.01
N ARG A 35 5.79 -16.30 -0.80
CA ARG A 35 5.12 -17.59 -0.52
C ARG A 35 5.32 -18.11 0.89
N ASP A 36 6.48 -17.89 1.49
CA ASP A 36 6.88 -18.50 2.75
C ASP A 36 7.25 -17.49 3.84
N ASP A 37 7.26 -16.18 3.54
CA ASP A 37 7.67 -15.18 4.53
C ASP A 37 7.14 -13.76 4.23
N VAL A 38 7.17 -12.90 5.25
CA VAL A 38 6.85 -11.48 5.17
C VAL A 38 8.11 -10.68 5.41
N ARG A 39 8.43 -9.78 4.47
CA ARG A 39 9.53 -8.82 4.57
C ARG A 39 8.98 -7.43 4.84
N ALA A 40 9.73 -6.65 5.60
CA ALA A 40 9.39 -5.26 5.84
C ALA A 40 10.67 -4.40 6.00
N GLU A 41 10.54 -3.10 5.93
CA GLU A 41 11.63 -2.18 6.27
C GLU A 41 11.52 -1.84 7.75
N LEU A 42 12.63 -2.04 8.48
CA LEU A 42 12.76 -1.73 9.89
C LEU A 42 13.66 -0.53 10.10
N THR A 43 13.16 0.47 10.81
CA THR A 43 13.94 1.60 11.35
C THR A 43 13.94 1.50 12.87
N VAL A 44 15.11 1.57 13.50
CA VAL A 44 15.25 1.62 14.95
C VAL A 44 15.94 2.92 15.34
N ASN A 45 15.32 3.70 16.19
CA ASN A 45 15.83 4.94 16.75
C ASN A 45 16.03 4.81 18.26
N SER A 46 16.94 5.59 18.81
CA SER A 46 17.13 5.70 20.26
C SER A 46 17.31 7.16 20.67
N ASP A 47 16.70 7.54 21.78
CA ASP A 47 16.84 8.85 22.40
C ASP A 47 18.01 8.92 23.38
N HIS A 48 18.79 7.85 23.51
CA HIS A 48 19.89 7.77 24.46
C HIS A 48 20.99 8.79 24.14
N PRO A 49 21.48 9.58 25.14
CA PRO A 49 22.42 10.69 24.90
C PRO A 49 23.73 10.31 24.20
N THR A 50 24.21 9.07 24.39
CA THR A 50 25.49 8.61 23.82
C THR A 50 25.33 7.84 22.51
N SER A 51 24.15 7.33 22.22
CA SER A 51 23.84 6.54 21.01
C SER A 51 22.58 7.03 20.31
N GLY A 52 22.17 8.27 20.55
CA GLY A 52 20.95 8.84 20.00
C GLY A 52 20.92 8.92 18.49
N GLY A 53 19.70 8.94 17.96
CA GLY A 53 19.42 8.94 16.54
C GLY A 53 19.13 7.57 15.97
N GLN A 54 19.27 7.43 14.67
CA GLN A 54 18.96 6.19 13.97
C GLN A 54 20.04 5.13 14.20
N LEU A 55 19.66 4.06 14.90
CA LEU A 55 20.56 2.93 15.20
C LEU A 55 20.58 1.90 14.08
N TYR A 56 19.45 1.71 13.38
CA TYR A 56 19.34 0.73 12.32
C TYR A 56 18.32 1.20 11.27
N PHE A 57 18.62 0.90 10.01
CA PHE A 57 17.69 0.97 8.90
C PHE A 57 17.99 -0.16 7.92
N GLY A 58 16.99 -0.96 7.57
CA GLY A 58 17.18 -2.02 6.59
C GLY A 58 15.99 -2.95 6.48
N ARG A 59 16.08 -3.88 5.55
CA ARG A 59 15.04 -4.88 5.36
C ARG A 59 15.18 -6.00 6.38
N LEU A 60 14.05 -6.40 6.95
CA LEU A 60 13.94 -7.49 7.90
C LEU A 60 13.00 -8.57 7.36
N LEU A 61 13.45 -9.82 7.38
CA LEU A 61 12.64 -11.00 7.14
C LEU A 61 12.01 -11.41 8.48
N LEU A 62 10.69 -11.18 8.64
CA LEU A 62 10.03 -11.26 9.95
C LEU A 62 10.05 -12.67 10.55
N MET A 63 9.96 -13.70 9.71
CA MET A 63 9.99 -15.10 10.17
C MET A 63 11.40 -15.69 10.19
N GLY A 64 12.39 -15.00 9.61
CA GLY A 64 13.76 -15.50 9.46
C GLY A 64 14.61 -15.36 10.72
N PRO A 65 14.99 -16.44 11.45
CA PRO A 65 15.80 -16.33 12.66
C PRO A 65 17.19 -15.78 12.40
N GLN A 66 17.79 -16.08 11.26
CA GLN A 66 19.11 -15.57 10.89
C GLN A 66 19.08 -14.05 10.61
N ALA A 67 18.02 -13.55 9.95
CA ALA A 67 17.84 -12.12 9.69
C ALA A 67 17.71 -11.36 11.02
N ARG A 68 16.92 -11.86 11.97
CA ARG A 68 16.81 -11.28 13.32
C ARG A 68 18.15 -11.27 14.05
N ALA A 69 18.92 -12.35 13.98
CA ALA A 69 20.24 -12.41 14.61
C ALA A 69 21.23 -11.39 14.00
N GLN A 70 21.19 -11.17 12.70
CA GLN A 70 22.01 -10.13 12.03
C GLN A 70 21.66 -8.74 12.51
N VAL A 71 20.36 -8.40 12.58
CA VAL A 71 19.90 -7.11 13.07
C VAL A 71 20.27 -6.91 14.54
N ARG A 72 20.02 -7.94 15.38
CA ARG A 72 20.43 -7.92 16.79
C ARG A 72 21.92 -7.60 16.94
N ASN A 73 22.80 -8.31 16.25
CA ASN A 73 24.23 -8.11 16.32
C ASN A 73 24.66 -6.71 15.85
N ALA A 74 23.95 -6.12 14.88
CA ALA A 74 24.20 -4.75 14.43
C ALA A 74 23.80 -3.72 15.49
N LEU A 75 22.68 -3.93 16.18
CA LEU A 75 22.19 -3.05 17.25
C LEU A 75 23.03 -3.16 18.53
N GLU A 76 23.42 -4.39 18.94
CA GLU A 76 24.29 -4.63 20.10
C GLU A 76 25.63 -3.91 19.99
N LYS A 77 26.20 -3.79 18.79
CA LYS A 77 27.45 -3.02 18.56
C LYS A 77 27.30 -1.53 18.84
N ARG A 78 26.09 -0.99 18.76
CA ARG A 78 25.81 0.44 18.95
C ARG A 78 25.32 0.77 20.34
N ASN A 79 24.53 -0.12 20.95
CA ASN A 79 24.05 0.01 22.31
C ASN A 79 23.93 -1.39 22.95
N GLN A 80 24.78 -1.67 23.94
CA GLN A 80 24.85 -2.96 24.63
C GLN A 80 23.92 -3.03 25.85
N ASN A 81 23.31 -1.93 26.25
CA ASN A 81 22.49 -1.85 27.46
C ASN A 81 21.04 -2.28 27.26
N VAL A 82 20.68 -2.61 26.03
CA VAL A 82 19.31 -2.96 25.63
C VAL A 82 19.23 -4.42 25.22
N ASP A 83 18.19 -5.12 25.65
CA ASP A 83 17.90 -6.49 25.19
C ASP A 83 17.28 -6.47 23.78
N TRP A 84 18.14 -6.31 22.79
CA TRP A 84 17.73 -6.30 21.39
C TRP A 84 17.11 -7.62 20.91
N GLY A 85 17.49 -8.74 21.56
CA GLY A 85 16.90 -10.03 21.24
C GLY A 85 15.43 -10.07 21.58
N GLY A 86 15.08 -9.71 22.81
CA GLY A 86 13.71 -9.63 23.27
C GLY A 86 12.87 -8.61 22.49
N MET A 87 13.42 -7.42 22.21
CA MET A 87 12.72 -6.39 21.42
C MET A 87 12.43 -6.86 20.00
N LEU A 88 13.38 -7.44 19.29
CA LEU A 88 13.18 -7.92 17.92
C LEU A 88 12.15 -9.04 17.83
N GLU A 89 12.12 -9.93 18.83
CA GLU A 89 11.07 -10.97 18.93
C GLU A 89 9.68 -10.34 19.11
N GLN A 90 9.56 -9.31 19.95
CA GLN A 90 8.31 -8.58 20.14
C GLN A 90 7.89 -7.87 18.84
N ILE A 91 8.81 -7.10 18.21
CA ILE A 91 8.56 -6.42 16.94
C ILE A 91 8.05 -7.39 15.87
N CYS A 92 8.80 -8.48 15.63
CA CYS A 92 8.43 -9.44 14.59
C CYS A 92 7.09 -10.12 14.88
N THR A 93 6.85 -10.50 16.14
CA THR A 93 5.60 -11.18 16.53
C THR A 93 4.40 -10.26 16.41
N LEU A 94 4.50 -9.04 16.94
CA LEU A 94 3.41 -8.07 16.94
C LEU A 94 3.12 -7.56 15.53
N ALA A 95 4.17 -7.22 14.77
CA ALA A 95 4.03 -6.76 13.39
C ALA A 95 3.40 -7.84 12.49
N LEU A 96 3.86 -9.10 12.60
CA LEU A 96 3.33 -10.20 11.81
C LEU A 96 1.88 -10.51 12.19
N ARG A 97 1.55 -10.48 13.48
CA ARG A 97 0.17 -10.66 13.95
C ARG A 97 -0.74 -9.59 13.36
N ARG A 98 -0.36 -8.30 13.50
CA ARG A 98 -1.15 -7.18 12.98
C ARG A 98 -1.29 -7.21 11.47
N TYR A 99 -0.21 -7.54 10.76
CA TYR A 99 -0.22 -7.67 9.30
C TYR A 99 -1.22 -8.75 8.83
N ARG A 100 -1.26 -9.91 9.52
CA ARG A 100 -2.17 -11.02 9.22
C ARG A 100 -3.62 -10.78 9.64
N GLU A 101 -3.86 -9.94 10.64
CA GLU A 101 -5.20 -9.51 11.03
C GLU A 101 -5.86 -8.70 9.90
N GLY A 102 -5.06 -7.98 9.10
CA GLY A 102 -5.54 -7.14 8.00
C GLY A 102 -6.31 -5.91 8.49
N ALA A 103 -6.96 -5.25 7.55
CA ALA A 103 -7.89 -4.18 7.87
C ALA A 103 -9.18 -4.76 8.49
N PRO A 104 -9.77 -4.06 9.47
CA PRO A 104 -11.07 -4.49 10.00
C PRO A 104 -12.11 -4.56 8.87
N PRO A 105 -13.03 -5.52 8.92
CA PRO A 105 -14.09 -5.61 7.92
C PRO A 105 -14.90 -4.32 7.89
N VAL A 106 -15.08 -3.78 6.70
CA VAL A 106 -15.91 -2.59 6.47
C VAL A 106 -17.35 -3.07 6.23
N ASP A 107 -18.29 -2.53 7.00
CA ASP A 107 -19.71 -2.75 6.73
C ASP A 107 -20.12 -1.92 5.53
N LEU A 108 -20.18 -2.58 4.37
CA LEU A 108 -20.56 -1.96 3.11
C LEU A 108 -22.00 -1.39 3.12
N TRP A 109 -22.83 -1.84 4.05
CA TRP A 109 -24.21 -1.35 4.18
C TRP A 109 -24.32 -0.11 5.07
N ALA A 110 -23.48 0.00 6.10
CA ALA A 110 -23.49 1.16 6.98
C ALA A 110 -23.08 2.44 6.23
N ASP A 111 -22.12 2.35 5.32
CA ASP A 111 -21.62 3.49 4.54
C ASP A 111 -22.38 3.71 3.21
N SER A 112 -23.17 2.75 2.76
CA SER A 112 -23.85 2.80 1.45
C SER A 112 -24.97 3.84 1.37
N LEU A 113 -25.49 4.34 2.49
CA LEU A 113 -26.61 5.27 2.52
C LEU A 113 -26.29 6.67 1.95
N ASN A 114 -25.01 7.00 1.71
CA ASN A 114 -24.59 8.30 1.20
C ASN A 114 -23.66 8.25 -0.03
N VAL A 115 -23.37 7.08 -0.58
CA VAL A 115 -22.53 6.98 -1.77
C VAL A 115 -23.40 7.07 -3.01
N THR A 116 -23.53 8.28 -3.54
CA THR A 116 -24.09 8.47 -4.89
C THR A 116 -23.04 8.00 -5.88
N THR A 117 -23.28 6.88 -6.55
CA THR A 117 -22.43 6.40 -7.65
C THR A 117 -22.37 7.47 -8.73
N ARG A 118 -21.20 8.07 -8.92
CA ARG A 118 -20.96 9.08 -9.93
C ARG A 118 -20.41 8.44 -11.18
N TYR A 119 -21.02 8.74 -12.30
CA TYR A 119 -20.55 8.30 -13.60
C TYR A 119 -19.82 9.43 -14.33
N LEU A 120 -18.81 9.06 -15.09
CA LEU A 120 -18.25 9.89 -16.14
C LEU A 120 -19.08 9.72 -17.41
N LEU A 121 -19.43 8.47 -17.72
CA LEU A 121 -20.25 8.08 -18.87
C LEU A 121 -21.12 6.88 -18.46
N ARG A 122 -22.45 7.05 -18.44
CA ARG A 122 -23.37 5.94 -18.14
C ARG A 122 -23.54 5.00 -19.32
N PRO A 123 -23.69 3.70 -19.05
CA PRO A 123 -23.54 3.01 -17.76
C PRO A 123 -22.12 2.49 -17.50
N PHE A 124 -21.12 2.86 -18.29
CA PHE A 124 -19.85 2.14 -18.39
C PHE A 124 -18.72 2.70 -17.55
N LEU A 125 -18.58 4.03 -17.45
CA LEU A 125 -17.43 4.64 -16.79
C LEU A 125 -17.82 5.33 -15.48
N PHE A 126 -17.23 4.85 -14.39
CA PHE A 126 -17.34 5.51 -13.10
C PHE A 126 -16.41 6.72 -13.02
N ALA A 127 -16.89 7.82 -12.44
CA ALA A 127 -16.07 8.97 -12.14
C ALA A 127 -15.12 8.64 -10.96
N ASP A 128 -13.95 9.28 -10.97
CA ASP A 128 -12.97 9.20 -9.89
C ASP A 128 -12.50 7.75 -9.58
N ALA A 129 -12.51 6.87 -10.58
CA ALA A 129 -12.13 5.48 -10.47
C ALA A 129 -11.33 5.01 -11.69
N VAL A 130 -10.51 3.99 -11.48
CA VAL A 130 -9.87 3.26 -12.59
C VAL A 130 -10.91 2.32 -13.21
N ASN A 131 -11.17 2.49 -14.50
CA ASN A 131 -12.05 1.63 -15.26
C ASN A 131 -11.21 0.72 -16.16
N LEU A 132 -11.41 -0.59 -16.10
CA LEU A 132 -10.65 -1.58 -16.87
C LEU A 132 -11.55 -2.26 -17.89
N ILE A 133 -11.15 -2.21 -19.17
CA ILE A 133 -11.80 -2.91 -20.28
C ILE A 133 -10.86 -4.04 -20.72
N TYR A 134 -11.30 -5.27 -20.64
CA TYR A 134 -10.53 -6.44 -21.06
C TYR A 134 -11.33 -7.36 -21.98
N GLY A 135 -10.62 -8.15 -22.77
CA GLY A 135 -11.22 -9.11 -23.71
C GLY A 135 -10.15 -9.74 -24.62
N ALA A 136 -10.57 -10.72 -25.42
CA ALA A 136 -9.69 -11.38 -26.41
C ALA A 136 -9.11 -10.38 -27.42
N GLY A 137 -8.03 -10.78 -28.10
CA GLY A 137 -7.53 -10.02 -29.26
C GLY A 137 -8.64 -9.81 -30.30
N ASP A 138 -8.59 -8.76 -31.07
CA ASP A 138 -9.52 -8.42 -32.15
C ASP A 138 -11.01 -8.33 -31.75
N SER A 139 -11.29 -8.15 -30.44
CA SER A 139 -12.66 -8.01 -29.94
C SER A 139 -13.22 -6.58 -30.03
N GLY A 140 -12.53 -5.63 -30.68
CA GLY A 140 -12.97 -4.27 -30.86
C GLY A 140 -12.79 -3.35 -29.64
N LYS A 141 -11.95 -3.75 -28.66
CA LYS A 141 -11.69 -2.95 -27.44
C LYS A 141 -11.22 -1.53 -27.74
N SER A 142 -10.27 -1.39 -28.66
CA SER A 142 -9.70 -0.08 -29.01
C SER A 142 -10.77 0.85 -29.63
N LEU A 143 -11.59 0.34 -30.55
CA LEU A 143 -12.71 1.07 -31.11
C LEU A 143 -13.76 1.46 -30.06
N PHE A 144 -14.07 0.53 -29.16
CA PHE A 144 -15.01 0.82 -28.08
C PHE A 144 -14.44 1.88 -27.12
N THR A 145 -13.17 1.77 -26.74
CA THR A 145 -12.52 2.76 -25.89
C THR A 145 -12.45 4.14 -26.55
N LEU A 146 -12.18 4.20 -27.85
CA LEU A 146 -12.20 5.43 -28.63
C LEU A 146 -13.61 6.05 -28.68
N ALA A 147 -14.66 5.23 -28.86
CA ALA A 147 -16.05 5.69 -28.79
C ALA A 147 -16.40 6.29 -27.43
N LEU A 148 -16.00 5.65 -26.33
CA LEU A 148 -16.16 6.20 -24.98
C LEU A 148 -15.44 7.53 -24.82
N ALA A 149 -14.21 7.63 -25.31
CA ALA A 149 -13.41 8.87 -25.29
C ALA A 149 -14.10 10.02 -26.06
N LEU A 150 -14.63 9.72 -27.23
CA LEU A 150 -15.37 10.70 -28.06
C LEU A 150 -16.66 11.15 -27.36
N CYS A 151 -17.44 10.23 -26.76
CA CYS A 151 -18.63 10.61 -26.00
C CYS A 151 -18.29 11.60 -24.88
N VAL A 152 -17.25 11.34 -24.11
CA VAL A 152 -16.82 12.23 -23.02
C VAL A 152 -16.29 13.55 -23.55
N ALA A 153 -15.52 13.54 -24.64
CA ALA A 153 -14.93 14.73 -25.20
C ALA A 153 -15.97 15.66 -25.87
N THR A 154 -16.99 15.09 -26.53
CA THR A 154 -17.97 15.85 -27.30
C THR A 154 -19.28 16.11 -26.55
N GLY A 155 -19.57 15.37 -25.52
CA GLY A 155 -20.86 15.41 -24.82
C GLY A 155 -22.01 14.75 -25.59
N GLN A 156 -21.73 14.06 -26.70
CA GLN A 156 -22.76 13.41 -27.50
C GLN A 156 -23.10 12.01 -26.96
N GLU A 157 -24.38 11.74 -26.91
CA GLU A 157 -24.87 10.40 -26.62
C GLU A 157 -24.68 9.48 -27.82
N VAL A 158 -24.11 8.32 -27.63
CA VAL A 158 -23.90 7.29 -28.66
C VAL A 158 -24.30 5.93 -28.13
N ALA A 159 -25.19 5.23 -28.81
CA ALA A 159 -25.62 3.85 -28.49
C ALA A 159 -26.08 3.66 -27.02
N GLY A 160 -26.78 4.66 -26.46
CA GLY A 160 -27.25 4.63 -25.07
C GLY A 160 -26.18 4.98 -24.02
N MET A 161 -24.99 5.40 -24.46
CA MET A 161 -23.94 5.91 -23.58
C MET A 161 -24.14 7.41 -23.36
N VAL A 162 -24.47 7.78 -22.12
CA VAL A 162 -24.81 9.17 -21.75
C VAL A 162 -23.68 9.78 -20.93
N PRO A 163 -22.97 10.78 -21.44
CA PRO A 163 -21.93 11.48 -20.68
C PRO A 163 -22.55 12.34 -19.57
N GLU A 164 -22.12 12.13 -18.32
CA GLU A 164 -22.49 13.00 -17.18
C GLU A 164 -21.48 14.13 -16.97
N ARG A 165 -20.28 13.99 -17.52
CA ARG A 165 -19.25 15.03 -17.55
C ARG A 165 -18.64 15.11 -18.94
N VAL A 166 -18.43 16.32 -19.38
CA VAL A 166 -17.77 16.62 -20.66
C VAL A 166 -16.44 17.31 -20.36
N GLY A 167 -15.40 16.90 -21.06
CA GLY A 167 -14.08 17.47 -20.84
C GLY A 167 -13.02 16.90 -21.79
N PRO A 168 -11.82 17.45 -21.76
CA PRO A 168 -10.72 16.96 -22.58
C PRO A 168 -10.34 15.53 -22.20
N VAL A 169 -10.09 14.70 -23.22
CA VAL A 169 -9.67 13.31 -23.06
C VAL A 169 -8.29 13.13 -23.68
N LEU A 170 -7.37 12.55 -22.94
CA LEU A 170 -6.09 12.10 -23.47
C LEU A 170 -6.20 10.60 -23.80
N TYR A 171 -6.10 10.26 -25.07
CA TYR A 171 -6.06 8.87 -25.53
C TYR A 171 -4.60 8.47 -25.85
N LEU A 172 -4.11 7.46 -25.17
CA LEU A 172 -2.77 6.91 -25.38
C LEU A 172 -2.90 5.51 -25.97
N ASP A 173 -2.45 5.36 -27.21
CA ASP A 173 -2.39 4.09 -27.89
C ASP A 173 -0.94 3.68 -28.08
N CYS A 174 -0.60 2.47 -27.62
CA CYS A 174 0.75 1.90 -27.72
C CYS A 174 0.87 0.84 -28.81
N GLU A 175 -0.24 0.44 -29.43
CA GLU A 175 -0.28 -0.63 -30.43
C GLU A 175 -0.44 -0.10 -31.85
N ASP A 176 -1.23 0.97 -32.04
CA ASP A 176 -1.55 1.52 -33.35
C ASP A 176 -0.89 2.87 -33.65
N SER A 177 -0.69 3.15 -34.93
CA SER A 177 -0.17 4.45 -35.37
C SER A 177 -1.30 5.47 -35.58
N ALA A 178 -0.99 6.77 -35.43
CA ALA A 178 -1.94 7.86 -35.59
C ALA A 178 -2.83 7.83 -36.88
N PRO A 179 -2.37 7.33 -38.02
CA PRO A 179 -3.20 7.21 -39.24
C PRO A 179 -4.40 6.27 -39.11
N THR A 180 -4.30 5.23 -38.25
CA THR A 180 -5.37 4.23 -38.06
C THR A 180 -6.63 4.83 -37.41
N HIS A 181 -6.51 5.96 -36.74
CA HIS A 181 -7.61 6.61 -36.04
C HIS A 181 -8.26 7.78 -36.87
N GLN A 182 -7.81 8.00 -38.12
CA GLN A 182 -8.31 9.10 -38.97
C GLN A 182 -9.24 8.62 -40.08
N GLU A 183 -9.42 7.32 -40.27
CA GLU A 183 -10.40 6.72 -41.20
C GLU A 183 -11.74 6.48 -40.47
#